data_f597ab388014c0bec6905dd37222cf96
#
_entry.id   f597ab388014c0bec6905dd37222cf96
#
_cell.length_a   1.000
_cell.length_b   1.000
_cell.length_c   1.000
_cell.angle_alpha   90.00
_cell.angle_beta   90.00
_cell.angle_gamma   90.00
#
_symmetry.space_group_name_H-M   'P 1'
#
loop_
_entity.id
_entity.type
_entity.pdbx_description
1 polymer ?
#
loop_
_entity_poly.entity_id
_entity_poly.type
_entity_poly.pdbx_seq_one_letter_code
_entity_poly.pdbx_strand_id
1 'polypeptide(L)'
;MPKSKLTAKLTACVLGLAMLAGTAYAGPQMTFGPNDEGVLQLDYKGQFQMTARDTGSGPAKDEDTSDFNFRRNRLAFMGKYGDIMSIYVQTEFSEHQNIGPLTVRDDNSGSDFQMLDAVIRFNFGDKFKVNVGKFKYNLSRENLEACENPLTLDRSLFIRAPFVTTRDRGIAVWGNLFNNVFQYRADIMAGRDATTVAAPQPESNFRYSARAHVTLLDPEKDYGYKGTYLGQKKVLTIGGAYQYEPKIAFADTVAGTGAKDYQAWTADLFFEYPIKNMGTVTASAAYEDIDLDDAFQGLNPDPDVVGLNGEKNGFYLKAGYMLPKLPLQFFVRYENWAFANLGGIIDQDVTWYGGGANYYIRGQNLKLTFEASRTSFDKGTGTSLDGTKDFVTYVTQLQVVF
;
A
#
# COMPACT_ATOMS: atom_id res chain seq x y z
N MET A 1 -12.56 36.65 -3.74
CA MET A 1 -12.39 35.42 -4.49
C MET A 1 -11.13 35.52 -5.36
N PRO A 2 -10.02 34.90 -5.02
CA PRO A 2 -8.90 34.79 -5.94
C PRO A 2 -8.61 33.31 -6.24
N LYS A 3 -9.29 32.76 -7.27
CA LYS A 3 -9.05 31.40 -7.80
C LYS A 3 -7.89 31.29 -8.80
N SER A 4 -7.08 32.34 -9.00
CA SER A 4 -6.18 32.37 -10.16
C SER A 4 -4.69 32.15 -9.88
N LYS A 5 -4.26 31.99 -8.63
CA LYS A 5 -2.83 31.83 -8.32
C LYS A 5 -2.32 30.37 -8.30
N LEU A 6 -3.19 29.40 -8.05
CA LEU A 6 -2.79 27.98 -8.00
C LEU A 6 -2.60 27.40 -9.40
N THR A 7 -3.45 27.78 -10.36
CA THR A 7 -3.39 27.29 -11.76
C THR A 7 -2.11 27.72 -12.49
N ALA A 8 -1.55 28.89 -12.19
CA ALA A 8 -0.35 29.39 -12.87
C ALA A 8 0.94 28.67 -12.41
N LYS A 9 0.99 28.13 -11.21
CA LYS A 9 2.17 27.42 -10.67
C LYS A 9 2.28 25.99 -11.23
N LEU A 10 1.18 25.38 -11.60
CA LEU A 10 1.15 24.01 -12.17
C LEU A 10 1.69 23.94 -13.61
N THR A 11 1.55 24.98 -14.40
CA THR A 11 1.95 24.97 -15.81
C THR A 11 3.47 25.04 -16.04
N ALA A 12 4.23 25.56 -15.08
CA ALA A 12 5.67 25.78 -15.25
C ALA A 12 6.54 24.52 -15.04
N CYS A 13 6.05 23.49 -14.33
CA CYS A 13 6.84 22.27 -14.03
C CYS A 13 6.80 21.18 -15.09
N VAL A 14 5.89 21.22 -16.05
CA VAL A 14 5.67 20.14 -17.02
C VAL A 14 6.68 20.17 -18.21
N LEU A 15 7.37 21.27 -18.43
CA LEU A 15 8.14 21.49 -19.68
C LEU A 15 9.63 21.14 -19.61
N GLY A 16 10.17 20.68 -18.49
CA GLY A 16 11.62 20.49 -18.30
C GLY A 16 12.19 19.09 -18.51
N LEU A 17 11.40 18.04 -18.68
CA LEU A 17 11.83 16.63 -18.51
C LEU A 17 11.88 15.77 -19.79
N ALA A 18 12.02 16.37 -20.96
CA ALA A 18 11.90 15.65 -22.23
C ALA A 18 13.18 15.02 -22.80
N MET A 19 14.24 14.81 -22.05
CA MET A 19 15.44 14.16 -22.60
C MET A 19 16.20 13.27 -21.62
N LEU A 20 15.80 12.00 -21.52
CA LEU A 20 16.73 10.90 -21.17
C LEU A 20 16.16 9.57 -21.72
N ALA A 21 16.39 9.34 -23.01
CA ALA A 21 16.04 8.09 -23.67
C ALA A 21 17.20 7.09 -23.55
N GLY A 22 17.33 6.43 -22.43
CA GLY A 22 18.20 5.24 -22.25
C GLY A 22 17.35 3.99 -21.99
N THR A 23 17.81 2.79 -22.29
CA THR A 23 17.11 1.52 -22.00
C THR A 23 17.01 1.34 -20.49
N ALA A 24 15.79 1.16 -19.96
CA ALA A 24 15.61 0.83 -18.55
C ALA A 24 16.02 -0.63 -18.36
N TYR A 25 17.16 -0.84 -17.73
CA TYR A 25 17.60 -2.16 -17.27
C TYR A 25 17.17 -2.35 -15.82
N ALA A 26 16.97 -3.60 -15.41
CA ALA A 26 17.09 -3.98 -14.00
C ALA A 26 18.42 -3.47 -13.46
N GLY A 27 18.49 -3.18 -12.16
CA GLY A 27 19.73 -2.68 -11.55
C GLY A 27 20.92 -3.57 -11.82
N PRO A 28 22.14 -3.10 -11.54
CA PRO A 28 23.36 -3.84 -11.82
C PRO A 28 23.33 -5.21 -11.16
N GLN A 29 23.75 -6.22 -11.92
CA GLN A 29 23.85 -7.61 -11.47
C GLN A 29 25.30 -8.08 -11.50
N MET A 30 25.65 -8.94 -10.55
CA MET A 30 26.89 -9.71 -10.54
C MET A 30 26.58 -11.18 -10.29
N THR A 31 27.31 -12.06 -10.94
CA THR A 31 27.29 -13.49 -10.67
C THR A 31 28.47 -13.90 -9.79
N PHE A 32 28.29 -14.97 -9.01
CA PHE A 32 29.32 -15.51 -8.13
C PHE A 32 29.17 -17.01 -7.94
N GLY A 33 30.20 -17.65 -7.39
CA GLY A 33 30.24 -19.10 -7.18
C GLY A 33 30.83 -19.88 -8.35
N PRO A 34 31.11 -21.19 -8.21
CA PRO A 34 31.82 -22.01 -9.18
C PRO A 34 30.96 -22.16 -10.40
N ASN A 35 30.24 -21.94 -11.01
CA ASN A 35 29.42 -22.03 -12.22
C ASN A 35 28.38 -20.91 -12.33
N ASP A 36 28.70 -19.73 -11.78
CA ASP A 36 27.75 -18.60 -11.73
C ASP A 36 26.40 -18.93 -11.07
N GLU A 37 26.40 -19.82 -10.08
CA GLU A 37 25.20 -20.29 -9.37
C GLU A 37 24.54 -19.20 -8.55
N GLY A 38 25.31 -18.19 -8.13
CA GLY A 38 24.85 -17.06 -7.36
C GLY A 38 24.63 -15.83 -8.24
N VAL A 39 23.57 -15.11 -7.96
CA VAL A 39 23.27 -13.79 -8.56
C VAL A 39 22.99 -12.81 -7.46
N LEU A 40 23.62 -11.65 -7.53
CA LEU A 40 23.31 -10.49 -6.69
C LEU A 40 22.88 -9.34 -7.59
N GLN A 41 21.78 -8.69 -7.25
CA GLN A 41 21.24 -7.54 -7.95
C GLN A 41 20.97 -6.41 -6.97
N LEU A 42 21.29 -5.19 -7.37
CA LEU A 42 20.96 -3.97 -6.65
C LEU A 42 19.91 -3.19 -7.43
N ASP A 43 18.77 -2.90 -6.79
CA ASP A 43 17.70 -2.07 -7.36
C ASP A 43 17.58 -0.76 -6.60
N TYR A 44 17.27 0.31 -7.33
CA TYR A 44 16.82 1.59 -6.78
C TYR A 44 15.36 1.86 -7.16
N LYS A 45 14.58 2.38 -6.20
CA LYS A 45 13.18 2.75 -6.41
C LYS A 45 12.92 4.12 -5.79
N GLY A 46 12.88 5.13 -6.64
CA GLY A 46 12.60 6.52 -6.26
C GLY A 46 11.22 6.97 -6.72
N GLN A 47 10.46 7.63 -5.83
CA GLN A 47 9.25 8.35 -6.16
C GLN A 47 9.32 9.74 -5.52
N PHE A 48 9.55 10.74 -6.36
CA PHE A 48 9.61 12.14 -5.96
C PHE A 48 8.28 12.81 -6.28
N GLN A 49 7.72 13.52 -5.31
CA GLN A 49 6.41 14.16 -5.41
C GLN A 49 6.50 15.67 -5.22
N MET A 50 5.68 16.38 -5.97
CA MET A 50 5.19 17.70 -5.65
C MET A 50 3.75 17.56 -5.22
N THR A 51 3.44 17.99 -4.00
CA THR A 51 2.10 17.94 -3.42
C THR A 51 1.60 19.34 -3.15
N ALA A 52 0.36 19.63 -3.51
CA ALA A 52 -0.34 20.83 -3.12
C ALA A 52 -1.69 20.44 -2.49
N ARG A 53 -2.02 21.02 -1.34
CA ARG A 53 -3.25 20.80 -0.60
C ARG A 53 -3.86 22.13 -0.21
N ASP A 54 -5.19 22.23 -0.30
CA ASP A 54 -5.92 23.48 -0.02
C ASP A 54 -6.16 23.72 1.48
N THR A 55 -5.80 22.77 2.33
CA THR A 55 -5.78 22.94 3.79
C THR A 55 -4.64 22.14 4.38
N GLY A 56 -4.08 22.56 5.50
CA GLY A 56 -3.06 21.78 6.23
C GLY A 56 -1.99 22.60 6.93
N SER A 57 -1.90 23.90 6.72
CA SER A 57 -0.99 24.79 7.46
C SER A 57 -1.74 25.84 8.27
N GLY A 58 -0.99 26.59 9.08
CA GLY A 58 -1.53 27.54 10.03
C GLY A 58 -2.17 26.90 11.28
N PRO A 59 -2.47 27.72 12.32
CA PRO A 59 -3.04 27.22 13.57
C PRO A 59 -4.42 26.56 13.40
N ALA A 60 -5.20 27.02 12.43
CA ALA A 60 -6.52 26.49 12.10
C ALA A 60 -6.50 25.38 11.04
N LYS A 61 -5.31 25.01 10.53
CA LYS A 61 -5.13 24.04 9.41
C LYS A 61 -6.00 24.40 8.19
N ASP A 62 -6.12 25.68 7.87
CA ASP A 62 -6.96 26.22 6.79
C ASP A 62 -6.18 26.98 5.71
N GLU A 63 -4.87 26.98 5.78
CA GLU A 63 -4.00 27.56 4.77
C GLU A 63 -3.52 26.52 3.77
N ASP A 64 -3.30 26.94 2.52
CA ASP A 64 -2.76 26.11 1.48
C ASP A 64 -1.34 25.67 1.81
N THR A 65 -1.04 24.38 1.56
CA THR A 65 0.31 23.83 1.65
C THR A 65 0.84 23.41 0.30
N SER A 66 2.14 23.56 0.08
CA SER A 66 2.84 22.99 -1.07
C SER A 66 4.19 22.46 -0.62
N ASP A 67 4.51 21.26 -1.05
CA ASP A 67 5.72 20.56 -0.62
C ASP A 67 6.34 19.72 -1.74
N PHE A 68 7.66 19.53 -1.64
CA PHE A 68 8.42 18.55 -2.43
C PHE A 68 9.00 17.51 -1.49
N ASN A 69 8.74 16.23 -1.78
CA ASN A 69 9.23 15.17 -0.94
C ASN A 69 9.51 13.88 -1.72
N PHE A 70 10.27 12.97 -1.12
CA PHE A 70 10.37 11.60 -1.56
C PHE A 70 9.27 10.75 -0.92
N ARG A 71 8.28 10.35 -1.70
CA ARG A 71 7.29 9.36 -1.26
C ARG A 71 7.91 8.01 -0.99
N ARG A 72 8.91 7.66 -1.78
CA ARG A 72 9.75 6.46 -1.63
C ARG A 72 11.14 6.77 -2.13
N ASN A 73 12.11 6.35 -1.34
CA ASN A 73 13.52 6.42 -1.69
C ASN A 73 14.17 5.14 -1.17
N ARG A 74 14.27 4.11 -2.03
CA ARG A 74 14.55 2.73 -1.62
C ARG A 74 15.74 2.16 -2.34
N LEU A 75 16.54 1.41 -1.59
CA LEU A 75 17.50 0.47 -2.13
C LEU A 75 17.04 -0.95 -1.82
N ALA A 76 17.19 -1.85 -2.79
CA ALA A 76 16.88 -3.25 -2.59
C ALA A 76 18.02 -4.13 -3.13
N PHE A 77 18.35 -5.16 -2.34
CA PHE A 77 19.29 -6.19 -2.71
C PHE A 77 18.52 -7.49 -2.93
N MET A 78 18.70 -8.07 -4.10
CA MET A 78 18.19 -9.40 -4.42
C MET A 78 19.36 -10.35 -4.59
N GLY A 79 19.37 -11.44 -3.83
CA GLY A 79 20.33 -12.53 -3.97
C GLY A 79 19.62 -13.82 -4.36
N LYS A 80 20.18 -14.57 -5.29
CA LYS A 80 19.77 -15.94 -5.62
C LYS A 80 20.97 -16.85 -5.54
N TYR A 81 20.80 -18.06 -4.97
CA TYR A 81 21.80 -19.11 -4.94
C TYR A 81 21.16 -20.44 -5.31
N GLY A 82 21.60 -20.99 -6.44
CA GLY A 82 20.95 -22.13 -7.06
C GLY A 82 19.48 -21.83 -7.42
N ASP A 83 18.66 -22.85 -7.48
CA ASP A 83 17.24 -22.73 -7.85
C ASP A 83 16.30 -22.68 -6.64
N ILE A 84 16.80 -23.02 -5.46
CA ILE A 84 15.98 -23.22 -4.26
C ILE A 84 15.94 -21.96 -3.40
N MET A 85 17.05 -21.23 -3.24
CA MET A 85 17.16 -20.17 -2.25
C MET A 85 17.29 -18.79 -2.90
N SER A 86 16.56 -17.83 -2.37
CA SER A 86 16.78 -16.41 -2.67
C SER A 86 16.58 -15.55 -1.43
N ILE A 87 17.24 -14.39 -1.42
CA ILE A 87 17.08 -13.37 -0.40
C ILE A 87 16.59 -12.07 -1.04
N TYR A 88 15.82 -11.31 -0.30
CA TYR A 88 15.44 -9.96 -0.68
C TYR A 88 15.50 -9.05 0.55
N VAL A 89 16.29 -8.00 0.45
CA VAL A 89 16.42 -6.97 1.50
C VAL A 89 16.09 -5.64 0.86
N GLN A 90 15.18 -4.88 1.47
CA GLN A 90 14.82 -3.54 1.00
C GLN A 90 14.85 -2.56 2.16
N THR A 91 15.46 -1.40 1.91
CA THR A 91 15.53 -0.29 2.85
C THR A 91 14.76 0.91 2.32
N GLU A 92 14.27 1.77 3.20
CA GLU A 92 13.60 3.04 2.91
C GLU A 92 14.41 4.18 3.53
N PHE A 93 14.57 5.26 2.79
CA PHE A 93 15.21 6.51 3.21
C PHE A 93 14.24 7.69 3.03
N SER A 94 12.95 7.49 3.21
CA SER A 94 11.95 8.52 2.97
C SER A 94 11.74 9.42 4.17
N GLU A 95 11.42 10.66 3.90
CA GLU A 95 10.96 11.64 4.87
C GLU A 95 9.49 11.39 5.24
N HIS A 96 9.02 11.96 6.35
CA HIS A 96 7.61 11.92 6.75
C HIS A 96 6.73 12.63 5.74
N GLN A 97 5.60 12.05 5.36
CA GLN A 97 4.77 12.58 4.29
C GLN A 97 3.29 12.56 4.62
N ASN A 98 2.60 13.62 4.19
CA ASN A 98 1.15 13.67 4.17
C ASN A 98 0.64 13.11 2.84
N ILE A 99 -0.07 11.98 2.84
CA ILE A 99 -0.63 11.38 1.65
C ILE A 99 -2.12 11.15 1.86
N GLY A 100 -2.92 11.69 0.95
CA GLY A 100 -4.36 11.60 1.08
C GLY A 100 -4.82 12.25 2.39
N PRO A 101 -5.76 11.63 3.12
CA PRO A 101 -6.27 12.16 4.39
C PRO A 101 -5.29 12.04 5.55
N LEU A 102 -4.20 11.30 5.38
CA LEU A 102 -3.36 10.89 6.49
C LEU A 102 -1.98 11.50 6.44
N THR A 103 -1.48 11.91 7.60
CA THR A 103 -0.05 11.98 7.85
C THR A 103 0.42 10.52 7.92
N VAL A 104 1.03 10.02 6.85
CA VAL A 104 1.72 8.73 6.94
C VAL A 104 3.02 8.97 7.69
N ARG A 105 2.95 8.92 9.01
CA ARG A 105 4.13 8.58 9.79
C ARG A 105 4.38 7.11 9.46
N ASP A 106 5.42 6.82 8.70
CA ASP A 106 6.04 5.51 8.81
C ASP A 106 6.42 5.37 10.29
N ASP A 107 6.12 4.23 10.91
CA ASP A 107 6.13 3.98 12.35
C ASP A 107 7.49 4.15 13.05
N ASN A 108 8.45 4.74 12.41
CA ASN A 108 9.74 5.17 12.95
C ASN A 108 9.83 6.69 12.91
N SER A 109 9.15 7.32 13.85
CA SER A 109 9.36 8.72 14.15
C SER A 109 10.82 8.93 14.54
N GLY A 110 11.68 9.31 13.59
CA GLY A 110 13.02 9.79 13.89
C GLY A 110 14.21 9.09 13.26
N SER A 111 14.05 8.07 12.41
CA SER A 111 15.20 7.55 11.64
C SER A 111 14.99 7.70 10.14
N ASP A 112 15.93 8.36 9.48
CA ASP A 112 15.97 8.51 8.03
C ASP A 112 16.21 7.17 7.30
N PHE A 113 16.35 6.08 8.03
CA PHE A 113 16.68 4.75 7.52
C PHE A 113 15.83 3.67 8.15
N GLN A 114 15.06 2.95 7.34
CA GLN A 114 14.22 1.85 7.79
C GLN A 114 14.42 0.59 6.93
N MET A 115 14.55 -0.57 7.59
CA MET A 115 14.49 -1.86 6.91
C MET A 115 13.03 -2.26 6.68
N LEU A 116 12.58 -2.24 5.43
CA LEU A 116 11.21 -2.64 5.06
C LEU A 116 11.08 -4.15 4.92
N ASP A 117 11.89 -4.76 4.08
CA ASP A 117 11.86 -6.19 3.80
C ASP A 117 13.22 -6.80 4.11
N ALA A 118 13.23 -7.96 4.75
CA ALA A 118 14.38 -8.83 4.93
C ALA A 118 13.87 -10.29 4.92
N VAL A 119 13.83 -10.90 3.75
CA VAL A 119 13.18 -12.19 3.55
C VAL A 119 14.09 -13.19 2.86
N ILE A 120 14.13 -14.39 3.40
CA ILE A 120 14.71 -15.59 2.78
C ILE A 120 13.56 -16.35 2.17
N ARG A 121 13.69 -16.75 0.91
CA ARG A 121 12.67 -17.48 0.17
C ARG A 121 13.22 -18.82 -0.26
N PHE A 122 12.44 -19.86 -0.02
CA PHE A 122 12.73 -21.21 -0.50
C PHE A 122 11.69 -21.60 -1.55
N ASN A 123 12.15 -22.07 -2.69
CA ASN A 123 11.34 -22.48 -3.82
C ASN A 123 11.49 -23.99 -4.04
N PHE A 124 10.49 -24.76 -3.66
CA PHE A 124 10.42 -26.21 -3.88
C PHE A 124 9.53 -26.57 -5.08
N GLY A 125 9.38 -25.64 -6.00
CA GLY A 125 8.53 -25.74 -7.18
C GLY A 125 7.27 -24.86 -7.07
N ASP A 126 6.46 -24.86 -8.12
CA ASP A 126 5.31 -23.96 -8.19
C ASP A 126 4.28 -24.20 -7.09
N LYS A 127 4.16 -25.45 -6.64
CA LYS A 127 3.14 -25.86 -5.68
C LYS A 127 3.47 -25.53 -4.23
N PHE A 128 4.76 -25.36 -3.89
CA PHE A 128 5.19 -25.16 -2.50
C PHE A 128 6.40 -24.24 -2.41
N LYS A 129 6.22 -23.12 -1.73
CA LYS A 129 7.25 -22.11 -1.48
C LYS A 129 7.15 -21.61 -0.04
N VAL A 130 8.26 -21.21 0.53
CA VAL A 130 8.34 -20.73 1.92
C VAL A 130 9.06 -19.38 1.93
N ASN A 131 8.49 -18.41 2.64
CA ASN A 131 9.12 -17.12 2.96
C ASN A 131 9.38 -17.06 4.46
N VAL A 132 10.55 -16.62 4.87
CA VAL A 132 10.94 -16.45 6.29
C VAL A 132 11.59 -15.08 6.47
N GLY A 133 11.16 -14.31 7.47
CA GLY A 133 11.73 -13.01 7.79
C GLY A 133 10.68 -11.89 7.86
N LYS A 134 11.07 -10.66 7.50
CA LYS A 134 10.18 -9.49 7.46
C LYS A 134 9.72 -9.26 6.03
N PHE A 135 8.41 -9.33 5.80
CA PHE A 135 7.80 -9.17 4.48
C PHE A 135 6.32 -8.81 4.58
N LYS A 136 5.66 -8.56 3.45
CA LYS A 136 4.22 -8.25 3.41
C LYS A 136 3.38 -9.46 3.80
N TYR A 137 2.54 -9.30 4.82
CA TYR A 137 1.59 -10.32 5.27
C TYR A 137 0.38 -10.45 4.34
N ASN A 138 -0.33 -11.58 4.45
CA ASN A 138 -1.44 -11.93 3.58
C ASN A 138 -2.79 -11.41 4.14
N LEU A 139 -3.17 -10.19 3.81
CA LEU A 139 -4.49 -9.64 4.12
C LEU A 139 -5.20 -9.21 2.83
N SER A 140 -4.92 -8.06 2.28
CA SER A 140 -5.59 -7.60 1.07
C SER A 140 -4.70 -7.72 -0.17
N ARG A 141 -5.29 -7.68 -1.37
CA ARG A 141 -4.55 -7.60 -2.63
C ARG A 141 -3.60 -6.40 -2.64
N GLU A 142 -4.10 -5.21 -2.30
CA GLU A 142 -3.27 -4.00 -2.32
C GLU A 142 -2.17 -3.99 -1.27
N ASN A 143 -2.34 -4.67 -0.12
CA ASN A 143 -1.22 -4.83 0.81
C ASN A 143 -0.04 -5.56 0.14
N LEU A 144 -0.33 -6.56 -0.66
CA LEU A 144 0.65 -7.37 -1.38
C LEU A 144 1.10 -6.74 -2.71
N GLU A 145 0.41 -5.70 -3.20
CA GLU A 145 0.76 -5.03 -4.45
C GLU A 145 2.10 -4.30 -4.34
N ALA A 146 2.90 -4.41 -5.41
CA ALA A 146 4.16 -3.68 -5.51
C ALA A 146 3.90 -2.17 -5.56
N CYS A 147 4.60 -1.42 -4.72
CA CYS A 147 4.38 0.03 -4.56
C CYS A 147 4.74 0.83 -5.82
N GLU A 148 5.57 0.29 -6.68
CA GLU A 148 5.98 0.86 -7.97
C GLU A 148 4.99 0.59 -9.11
N ASN A 149 4.02 -0.31 -8.92
CA ASN A 149 3.08 -0.73 -9.96
C ASN A 149 1.60 -0.43 -9.63
N PRO A 150 1.24 0.61 -8.88
CA PRO A 150 -0.17 0.89 -8.62
C PRO A 150 -0.87 1.38 -9.89
N LEU A 151 -2.19 1.16 -9.97
CA LEU A 151 -3.03 1.70 -11.02
C LEU A 151 -3.21 3.22 -10.86
N THR A 152 -3.44 3.67 -9.63
CA THR A 152 -3.57 5.08 -9.24
C THR A 152 -2.23 5.63 -8.76
N LEU A 153 -2.18 6.84 -8.22
CA LEU A 153 -0.97 7.41 -7.65
C LEU A 153 -0.35 6.48 -6.59
N ASP A 154 -1.19 5.95 -5.70
CA ASP A 154 -0.78 5.03 -4.63
C ASP A 154 -1.89 4.02 -4.33
N ARG A 155 -1.55 3.00 -3.54
CA ARG A 155 -2.50 2.04 -2.99
C ARG A 155 -3.43 2.73 -1.99
N SER A 156 -4.52 2.07 -1.59
CA SER A 156 -5.29 2.50 -0.43
C SER A 156 -4.40 2.55 0.81
N LEU A 157 -4.60 3.56 1.65
CA LEU A 157 -3.85 3.73 2.90
C LEU A 157 -4.48 2.94 4.05
N PHE A 158 -5.73 2.56 3.90
CA PHE A 158 -6.54 1.96 4.96
C PHE A 158 -6.43 0.44 5.07
N ILE A 159 -5.69 -0.18 4.15
CA ILE A 159 -5.53 -1.64 4.02
C ILE A 159 -4.57 -2.27 5.04
N ARG A 160 -4.15 -1.56 6.07
CA ARG A 160 -3.23 -2.07 7.08
C ARG A 160 -3.97 -2.80 8.19
N ALA A 161 -3.40 -3.91 8.63
CA ALA A 161 -3.78 -4.51 9.89
C ALA A 161 -3.41 -3.59 11.07
N PRO A 162 -4.13 -3.64 12.20
CA PRO A 162 -3.81 -2.85 13.37
C PRO A 162 -2.40 -3.12 13.90
N PHE A 163 -1.76 -2.10 14.47
CA PHE A 163 -0.46 -2.15 15.17
C PHE A 163 0.73 -2.67 14.38
N VAL A 164 0.59 -2.87 13.08
CA VAL A 164 1.69 -3.22 12.17
C VAL A 164 1.67 -2.34 10.94
N THR A 165 2.82 -2.26 10.26
CA THR A 165 2.90 -1.59 8.96
C THR A 165 2.28 -2.47 7.86
N THR A 166 2.64 -2.27 6.62
CA THR A 166 2.29 -3.21 5.53
C THR A 166 3.16 -4.48 5.54
N ARG A 167 4.08 -4.62 6.51
CA ARG A 167 4.97 -5.76 6.71
C ARG A 167 4.98 -6.19 8.15
N ASP A 168 5.30 -7.47 8.33
CA ASP A 168 5.51 -8.07 9.64
C ASP A 168 6.59 -9.16 9.54
N ARG A 169 7.05 -9.65 10.68
CA ARG A 169 8.07 -10.71 10.81
C ARG A 169 7.36 -12.05 10.97
N GLY A 170 7.76 -13.04 10.19
CA GLY A 170 7.14 -14.35 10.31
C GLY A 170 7.55 -15.34 9.25
N ILE A 171 6.69 -16.32 9.05
CA ILE A 171 6.85 -17.42 8.10
C ILE A 171 5.57 -17.51 7.27
N ALA A 172 5.71 -17.58 5.97
CA ALA A 172 4.59 -17.87 5.07
C ALA A 172 4.87 -19.08 4.20
N VAL A 173 3.84 -19.90 3.98
CA VAL A 173 3.81 -20.96 2.99
C VAL A 173 2.81 -20.60 1.90
N TRP A 174 3.17 -20.87 0.64
CA TRP A 174 2.32 -20.53 -0.47
C TRP A 174 2.64 -21.37 -1.72
N GLY A 175 1.73 -21.39 -2.67
CA GLY A 175 1.93 -22.09 -3.91
C GLY A 175 0.79 -21.94 -4.88
N ASN A 176 1.04 -22.37 -6.12
CA ASN A 176 0.09 -22.36 -7.22
C ASN A 176 -0.34 -23.78 -7.55
N LEU A 177 -1.63 -23.98 -7.70
CA LEU A 177 -2.25 -25.27 -8.03
C LEU A 177 -3.05 -25.16 -9.33
N PHE A 178 -3.41 -26.29 -9.91
CA PHE A 178 -4.27 -26.37 -11.10
C PHE A 178 -3.78 -25.51 -12.26
N ASN A 179 -2.52 -25.68 -12.66
CA ASN A 179 -1.86 -24.88 -13.71
C ASN A 179 -1.86 -23.38 -13.43
N ASN A 180 -1.63 -23.01 -12.17
CA ASN A 180 -1.58 -21.65 -11.67
C ASN A 180 -2.93 -20.90 -11.68
N VAL A 181 -4.06 -21.58 -11.83
CA VAL A 181 -5.40 -21.00 -11.72
C VAL A 181 -5.72 -20.65 -10.28
N PHE A 182 -5.29 -21.47 -9.33
CA PHE A 182 -5.51 -21.28 -7.91
C PHE A 182 -4.21 -21.05 -7.17
N GLN A 183 -4.16 -20.02 -6.33
CA GLN A 183 -3.04 -19.78 -5.43
C GLN A 183 -3.53 -19.75 -3.99
N TYR A 184 -2.80 -20.45 -3.12
CA TYR A 184 -3.01 -20.41 -1.67
C TYR A 184 -1.83 -19.78 -0.95
N ARG A 185 -2.08 -19.20 0.20
CA ARG A 185 -1.09 -18.62 1.10
C ARG A 185 -1.57 -18.78 2.54
N ALA A 186 -0.65 -19.07 3.45
CA ALA A 186 -0.89 -19.03 4.88
C ALA A 186 0.35 -18.46 5.55
N ASP A 187 0.18 -17.67 6.57
CA ASP A 187 1.30 -17.14 7.34
C ASP A 187 1.03 -17.13 8.85
N ILE A 188 2.15 -17.14 9.58
CA ILE A 188 2.23 -16.90 11.03
C ILE A 188 3.20 -15.73 11.18
N MET A 189 2.71 -14.62 11.72
CA MET A 189 3.43 -13.37 11.89
C MET A 189 3.57 -13.01 13.37
N ALA A 190 4.53 -12.16 13.68
CA ALA A 190 4.76 -11.68 15.06
C ALA A 190 3.55 -10.95 15.63
N GLY A 191 2.76 -10.28 14.77
CA GLY A 191 1.63 -9.50 15.22
C GLY A 191 2.06 -8.24 15.98
N ARG A 192 1.26 -7.83 16.95
CA ARG A 192 1.55 -6.68 17.80
C ARG A 192 2.78 -6.92 18.66
N ASP A 193 3.69 -5.97 18.65
CA ASP A 193 4.85 -5.97 19.55
C ASP A 193 4.50 -5.32 20.90
N ALA A 194 4.45 -6.12 21.96
CA ALA A 194 4.12 -5.66 23.32
C ALA A 194 5.19 -4.77 23.95
N THR A 195 6.38 -4.68 23.37
CA THR A 195 7.53 -4.00 24.00
C THR A 195 7.63 -2.51 23.68
N THR A 196 6.84 -1.99 22.77
CA THR A 196 7.04 -0.66 22.18
C THR A 196 6.08 0.44 22.68
N VAL A 197 5.16 0.16 23.60
CA VAL A 197 4.11 1.12 23.99
C VAL A 197 4.11 1.37 25.51
N ALA A 198 3.96 2.65 25.88
CA ALA A 198 3.96 3.11 27.29
C ALA A 198 2.67 2.79 28.08
N ALA A 199 1.62 2.31 27.43
CA ALA A 199 0.33 2.00 28.06
C ALA A 199 0.16 0.49 28.29
N PRO A 200 -0.69 0.05 29.23
CA PRO A 200 -0.97 -1.37 29.44
C PRO A 200 -1.43 -2.04 28.14
N GLN A 201 -0.86 -3.20 27.86
CA GLN A 201 -1.15 -3.99 26.67
C GLN A 201 -1.43 -5.44 27.03
N PRO A 202 -2.29 -6.15 26.29
CA PRO A 202 -2.38 -7.60 26.42
C PRO A 202 -1.04 -8.29 26.10
N GLU A 203 -0.96 -9.56 26.46
CA GLU A 203 0.19 -10.39 26.07
C GLU A 203 0.32 -10.43 24.53
N SER A 204 1.58 -10.37 24.04
CA SER A 204 1.86 -10.54 22.62
C SER A 204 1.52 -11.95 22.14
N ASN A 205 0.85 -12.07 21.02
CA ASN A 205 0.48 -13.31 20.38
C ASN A 205 0.86 -13.29 18.92
N PHE A 206 0.92 -14.47 18.30
CA PHE A 206 1.10 -14.55 16.86
C PHE A 206 -0.18 -14.19 16.13
N ARG A 207 0.00 -13.56 14.97
CA ARG A 207 -1.03 -13.29 13.98
C ARG A 207 -1.02 -14.38 12.91
N TYR A 208 -2.18 -14.92 12.61
CA TYR A 208 -2.38 -15.97 11.63
C TYR A 208 -3.15 -15.41 10.45
N SER A 209 -2.71 -15.72 9.24
CA SER A 209 -3.44 -15.29 8.03
C SER A 209 -3.57 -16.45 7.04
N ALA A 210 -4.67 -16.45 6.31
CA ALA A 210 -4.87 -17.30 5.16
C ALA A 210 -5.46 -16.46 4.01
N ARG A 211 -4.92 -16.64 2.80
CA ARG A 211 -5.41 -15.99 1.59
C ARG A 211 -5.45 -16.97 0.44
N ALA A 212 -6.47 -16.88 -0.38
CA ALA A 212 -6.55 -17.60 -1.64
C ALA A 212 -7.05 -16.70 -2.76
N HIS A 213 -6.68 -17.01 -3.99
CA HIS A 213 -7.27 -16.43 -5.17
C HIS A 213 -7.43 -17.44 -6.32
N VAL A 214 -8.39 -17.15 -7.18
CA VAL A 214 -8.60 -17.83 -8.46
C VAL A 214 -8.41 -16.81 -9.58
N THR A 215 -7.59 -17.16 -10.57
CA THR A 215 -7.41 -16.38 -11.80
C THR A 215 -8.07 -17.09 -12.98
N LEU A 216 -9.05 -16.46 -13.60
CA LEU A 216 -9.90 -17.03 -14.63
C LEU A 216 -9.37 -16.81 -16.06
N LEU A 217 -8.34 -15.98 -16.22
CA LEU A 217 -7.65 -15.70 -17.49
C LEU A 217 -6.14 -16.01 -17.33
N ASP A 218 -5.25 -15.09 -17.73
CA ASP A 218 -3.82 -15.27 -17.56
C ASP A 218 -3.45 -15.29 -16.07
N PRO A 219 -2.67 -16.27 -15.57
CA PRO A 219 -2.45 -16.47 -14.16
C PRO A 219 -1.57 -15.40 -13.52
N GLU A 220 -1.91 -15.02 -12.29
CA GLU A 220 -1.08 -14.24 -11.37
C GLU A 220 -0.35 -15.19 -10.42
N LYS A 221 0.84 -15.65 -10.79
CA LYS A 221 1.57 -16.71 -10.09
C LYS A 221 2.62 -16.24 -9.09
N ASP A 222 2.89 -14.94 -9.02
CA ASP A 222 3.88 -14.36 -8.13
C ASP A 222 3.31 -14.10 -6.73
N TYR A 223 4.17 -13.96 -5.71
CA TYR A 223 3.72 -13.60 -4.36
C TYR A 223 3.18 -12.18 -4.30
N GLY A 224 3.74 -11.23 -5.03
CA GLY A 224 3.28 -9.86 -5.13
C GLY A 224 2.30 -9.67 -6.28
N TYR A 225 1.35 -8.75 -6.11
CA TYR A 225 0.43 -8.34 -7.18
C TYR A 225 0.90 -7.06 -7.87
N LYS A 226 0.24 -6.73 -8.98
CA LYS A 226 0.38 -5.47 -9.70
C LYS A 226 -0.97 -4.79 -9.83
N GLY A 227 -1.00 -3.46 -9.75
CA GLY A 227 -2.21 -2.66 -10.02
C GLY A 227 -2.47 -2.46 -11.52
N THR A 228 -1.47 -2.74 -12.37
CA THR A 228 -1.62 -2.83 -13.84
C THR A 228 -0.49 -3.64 -14.44
N TYR A 229 -0.78 -4.42 -15.46
CA TYR A 229 0.16 -5.15 -16.31
C TYR A 229 0.46 -4.39 -17.62
N LEU A 230 -0.04 -3.17 -17.76
CA LEU A 230 0.12 -2.33 -18.97
C LEU A 230 -0.39 -3.03 -20.26
N GLY A 231 -1.43 -3.84 -20.15
CA GLY A 231 -1.99 -4.59 -21.27
C GLY A 231 -1.17 -5.81 -21.71
N GLN A 232 -0.15 -6.20 -20.96
CA GLN A 232 0.67 -7.38 -21.28
C GLN A 232 -0.02 -8.71 -20.95
N LYS A 233 -1.08 -8.66 -20.14
CA LYS A 233 -1.87 -9.82 -19.72
C LYS A 233 -3.36 -9.53 -19.79
N LYS A 234 -4.15 -10.61 -19.94
CA LYS A 234 -5.59 -10.60 -19.72
C LYS A 234 -5.82 -11.23 -18.35
N VAL A 235 -6.20 -10.45 -17.37
CA VAL A 235 -6.34 -10.92 -15.99
C VAL A 235 -7.76 -10.75 -15.52
N LEU A 236 -8.29 -11.77 -14.85
CA LEU A 236 -9.49 -11.69 -14.02
C LEU A 236 -9.23 -12.55 -12.79
N THR A 237 -8.96 -11.90 -11.68
CA THR A 237 -8.64 -12.56 -10.41
C THR A 237 -9.67 -12.19 -9.36
N ILE A 238 -10.18 -13.19 -8.64
CA ILE A 238 -11.04 -13.04 -7.47
C ILE A 238 -10.29 -13.64 -6.30
N GLY A 239 -10.15 -12.90 -5.22
CA GLY A 239 -9.41 -13.31 -4.04
C GLY A 239 -10.10 -12.94 -2.74
N GLY A 240 -9.62 -13.54 -1.66
CA GLY A 240 -10.04 -13.22 -0.31
C GLY A 240 -9.03 -13.69 0.72
N ALA A 241 -9.11 -13.10 1.90
CA ALA A 241 -8.24 -13.44 3.02
C ALA A 241 -9.01 -13.37 4.34
N TYR A 242 -8.50 -14.10 5.31
CA TYR A 242 -8.88 -14.01 6.71
C TYR A 242 -7.62 -13.88 7.56
N GLN A 243 -7.72 -13.06 8.62
CA GLN A 243 -6.63 -12.84 9.56
C GLN A 243 -7.16 -12.85 10.98
N TYR A 244 -6.36 -13.37 11.91
CA TYR A 244 -6.73 -13.50 13.33
C TYR A 244 -5.50 -13.30 14.20
N GLU A 245 -5.67 -12.54 15.29
CA GLU A 245 -4.68 -12.39 16.36
C GLU A 245 -5.39 -12.32 17.71
N PRO A 246 -5.11 -13.28 18.64
CA PRO A 246 -5.75 -13.26 19.96
C PRO A 246 -5.21 -12.14 20.82
N LYS A 247 -6.07 -11.54 21.64
CA LYS A 247 -5.77 -10.59 22.71
C LYS A 247 -4.94 -9.38 22.24
N ILE A 248 -5.32 -8.76 21.12
CA ILE A 248 -4.54 -7.67 20.54
C ILE A 248 -4.67 -6.34 21.29
N ALA A 249 -5.80 -6.10 21.93
CA ALA A 249 -6.10 -4.83 22.60
C ALA A 249 -6.97 -5.05 23.85
N PHE A 250 -6.99 -4.07 24.77
CA PHE A 250 -7.92 -4.06 25.91
C PHE A 250 -9.17 -3.25 25.60
N ALA A 251 -10.34 -3.73 26.04
CA ALA A 251 -11.58 -2.95 26.02
C ALA A 251 -11.47 -1.75 26.97
N ASP A 252 -10.94 -1.95 28.17
CA ASP A 252 -10.57 -0.87 29.10
C ASP A 252 -9.05 -0.64 29.03
N THR A 253 -8.66 0.38 28.30
CA THR A 253 -7.25 0.74 28.11
C THR A 253 -6.62 1.39 29.33
N VAL A 254 -7.42 1.92 30.27
CA VAL A 254 -6.93 2.55 31.51
C VAL A 254 -6.68 1.48 32.58
N ALA A 255 -7.65 0.60 32.78
CA ALA A 255 -7.50 -0.50 33.75
C ALA A 255 -6.64 -1.66 33.20
N GLY A 256 -6.41 -1.73 31.90
CA GLY A 256 -5.70 -2.85 31.27
C GLY A 256 -6.48 -4.17 31.38
N THR A 257 -7.78 -4.14 31.18
CA THR A 257 -8.67 -5.30 31.32
C THR A 257 -9.55 -5.52 30.10
N GLY A 258 -10.13 -6.73 29.97
CA GLY A 258 -10.99 -7.08 28.86
C GLY A 258 -10.22 -7.23 27.56
N ALA A 259 -9.16 -8.09 27.55
CA ALA A 259 -8.40 -8.36 26.32
C ALA A 259 -9.30 -8.91 25.21
N LYS A 260 -9.24 -8.33 24.02
CA LYS A 260 -10.04 -8.64 22.85
C LYS A 260 -9.20 -9.15 21.71
N ASP A 261 -9.78 -10.00 20.90
CA ASP A 261 -9.17 -10.59 19.73
C ASP A 261 -9.34 -9.65 18.52
N TYR A 262 -8.45 -9.79 17.56
CA TYR A 262 -8.52 -9.19 16.26
C TYR A 262 -8.96 -10.21 15.23
N GLN A 263 -9.91 -9.84 14.41
CA GLN A 263 -10.33 -10.58 13.24
C GLN A 263 -10.44 -9.64 12.05
N ALA A 264 -10.06 -10.11 10.89
CA ALA A 264 -10.28 -9.37 9.66
C ALA A 264 -10.55 -10.32 8.50
N TRP A 265 -11.36 -9.86 7.57
CA TRP A 265 -11.52 -10.52 6.29
C TRP A 265 -11.52 -9.53 5.14
N THR A 266 -11.08 -9.98 3.98
CA THR A 266 -11.10 -9.20 2.75
C THR A 266 -11.65 -10.01 1.60
N ALA A 267 -12.30 -9.33 0.67
CA ALA A 267 -12.66 -9.87 -0.63
C ALA A 267 -12.21 -8.88 -1.71
N ASP A 268 -11.58 -9.35 -2.77
CA ASP A 268 -11.04 -8.49 -3.83
C ASP A 268 -11.26 -9.06 -5.22
N LEU A 269 -11.32 -8.15 -6.18
CA LEU A 269 -11.39 -8.42 -7.61
C LEU A 269 -10.39 -7.55 -8.35
N PHE A 270 -9.70 -8.16 -9.30
CA PHE A 270 -8.83 -7.45 -10.24
C PHE A 270 -9.12 -7.90 -11.67
N PHE A 271 -9.26 -6.94 -12.54
CA PHE A 271 -9.49 -7.14 -13.97
C PHE A 271 -8.55 -6.26 -14.79
N GLU A 272 -7.87 -6.86 -15.76
CA GLU A 272 -7.19 -6.12 -16.82
C GLU A 272 -7.39 -6.83 -18.16
N TYR A 273 -7.79 -6.08 -19.17
CA TYR A 273 -8.04 -6.63 -20.49
C TYR A 273 -7.59 -5.69 -21.61
N PRO A 274 -6.57 -6.06 -22.39
CA PRO A 274 -6.18 -5.34 -23.60
C PRO A 274 -7.17 -5.64 -24.73
N ILE A 275 -7.80 -4.59 -25.24
CA ILE A 275 -8.73 -4.65 -26.37
C ILE A 275 -7.98 -4.23 -27.62
N LYS A 276 -7.89 -5.13 -28.60
CA LYS A 276 -7.13 -4.91 -29.83
C LYS A 276 -7.50 -3.58 -30.48
N ASN A 277 -6.51 -2.73 -30.71
CA ASN A 277 -6.61 -1.38 -31.30
C ASN A 277 -7.47 -0.37 -30.50
N MET A 278 -8.02 -0.74 -29.36
CA MET A 278 -8.86 0.15 -28.54
C MET A 278 -8.21 0.54 -27.21
N GLY A 279 -7.14 -0.12 -26.78
CA GLY A 279 -6.45 0.17 -25.54
C GLY A 279 -6.68 -0.89 -24.47
N THR A 280 -6.33 -0.58 -23.20
CA THR A 280 -6.44 -1.51 -22.09
C THR A 280 -7.34 -0.95 -21.01
N VAL A 281 -8.32 -1.74 -20.60
CA VAL A 281 -9.16 -1.46 -19.42
C VAL A 281 -8.59 -2.19 -18.21
N THR A 282 -8.48 -1.49 -17.10
CA THR A 282 -8.05 -2.05 -15.81
C THR A 282 -9.07 -1.66 -14.75
N ALA A 283 -9.44 -2.59 -13.87
CA ALA A 283 -10.31 -2.34 -12.73
C ALA A 283 -9.82 -3.12 -11.51
N SER A 284 -9.94 -2.53 -10.34
CA SER A 284 -9.62 -3.17 -9.06
C SER A 284 -10.65 -2.73 -8.02
N ALA A 285 -11.12 -3.67 -7.23
CA ALA A 285 -12.05 -3.44 -6.14
C ALA A 285 -11.69 -4.34 -4.96
N ALA A 286 -11.90 -3.86 -3.75
CA ALA A 286 -11.87 -4.69 -2.57
C ALA A 286 -12.77 -4.12 -1.47
N TYR A 287 -13.24 -5.02 -0.62
CA TYR A 287 -13.85 -4.74 0.67
C TYR A 287 -12.98 -5.35 1.76
N GLU A 288 -12.86 -4.65 2.87
CA GLU A 288 -12.13 -5.09 4.05
C GLU A 288 -12.94 -4.77 5.30
N ASP A 289 -12.96 -5.70 6.23
CA ASP A 289 -13.60 -5.57 7.54
C ASP A 289 -12.59 -5.99 8.60
N ILE A 290 -12.35 -5.11 9.57
CA ILE A 290 -11.43 -5.28 10.68
C ILE A 290 -12.19 -5.08 11.96
N ASP A 291 -12.30 -6.14 12.75
CA ASP A 291 -13.05 -6.23 13.99
C ASP A 291 -12.09 -6.39 15.18
N LEU A 292 -12.26 -5.56 16.18
CA LEU A 292 -11.56 -5.60 17.46
C LEU A 292 -12.52 -5.79 18.63
N ASP A 293 -13.78 -6.16 18.37
CA ASP A 293 -14.84 -6.30 19.35
C ASP A 293 -14.98 -5.00 20.19
N ASP A 294 -15.15 -5.06 21.49
CA ASP A 294 -15.28 -3.86 22.35
C ASP A 294 -14.00 -3.02 22.48
N ALA A 295 -12.88 -3.48 21.92
CA ALA A 295 -11.63 -2.72 21.96
C ALA A 295 -11.45 -1.75 20.77
N PHE A 296 -12.50 -1.39 20.10
CA PHE A 296 -12.70 -0.59 18.87
C PHE A 296 -11.48 0.12 18.28
N GLN A 297 -10.67 0.78 19.10
CA GLN A 297 -9.65 1.74 18.69
C GLN A 297 -8.21 1.24 18.88
N GLY A 298 -8.05 0.10 19.55
CA GLY A 298 -6.74 -0.24 20.10
C GLY A 298 -6.31 0.75 21.20
N LEU A 299 -5.01 0.84 21.48
CA LEU A 299 -4.51 1.55 22.67
C LEU A 299 -4.30 3.05 22.52
N ASN A 300 -4.15 3.56 21.33
CA ASN A 300 -3.92 4.98 21.06
C ASN A 300 -4.76 5.41 19.86
N PRO A 301 -5.97 5.93 20.09
CA PRO A 301 -6.65 6.66 19.07
C PRO A 301 -5.80 7.90 18.77
N ASP A 302 -5.11 7.90 17.64
CA ASP A 302 -4.50 9.09 17.13
C ASP A 302 -5.51 9.71 16.15
N PRO A 303 -6.20 10.78 16.50
CA PRO A 303 -7.16 11.43 15.62
C PRO A 303 -6.49 11.96 14.36
N ASP A 304 -5.18 12.25 14.39
CA ASP A 304 -4.41 12.68 13.22
C ASP A 304 -4.14 11.51 12.26
N VAL A 305 -4.25 10.26 12.71
CA VAL A 305 -4.00 9.03 11.93
C VAL A 305 -5.32 8.31 11.59
N VAL A 306 -6.46 8.90 11.93
CA VAL A 306 -7.80 8.38 11.57
C VAL A 306 -7.97 6.91 11.94
N GLY A 307 -7.69 6.55 13.18
CA GLY A 307 -8.00 5.21 13.71
C GLY A 307 -7.36 4.03 12.97
N LEU A 308 -6.18 4.19 12.35
CA LEU A 308 -5.52 3.10 11.60
C LEU A 308 -5.26 1.84 12.42
N ASN A 309 -5.10 1.99 13.73
CA ASN A 309 -4.92 0.89 14.66
C ASN A 309 -6.22 0.40 15.29
N GLY A 310 -7.34 0.95 14.88
CA GLY A 310 -8.66 0.60 15.40
C GLY A 310 -9.45 -0.30 14.46
N GLU A 311 -10.66 -0.58 14.91
CA GLU A 311 -11.68 -1.22 14.10
C GLU A 311 -12.07 -0.33 12.92
N LYS A 312 -12.24 -0.94 11.77
CA LYS A 312 -12.66 -0.25 10.54
C LYS A 312 -13.22 -1.21 9.52
N ASN A 313 -14.09 -0.71 8.67
CA ASN A 313 -14.51 -1.41 7.48
C ASN A 313 -14.63 -0.44 6.31
N GLY A 314 -14.61 -0.96 5.10
CA GLY A 314 -14.75 -0.13 3.93
C GLY A 314 -14.31 -0.79 2.65
N PHE A 315 -14.30 -0.01 1.59
CA PHE A 315 -13.98 -0.50 0.27
C PHE A 315 -13.25 0.53 -0.58
N TYR A 316 -12.57 0.04 -1.59
CA TYR A 316 -12.09 0.86 -2.70
C TYR A 316 -12.58 0.34 -4.04
N LEU A 317 -12.76 1.26 -4.97
CA LEU A 317 -13.01 1.01 -6.39
C LEU A 317 -12.01 1.84 -7.21
N LYS A 318 -11.31 1.18 -8.13
CA LYS A 318 -10.34 1.83 -9.03
C LYS A 318 -10.58 1.37 -10.45
N ALA A 319 -10.50 2.29 -11.39
CA ALA A 319 -10.57 1.97 -12.81
C ALA A 319 -9.54 2.76 -13.60
N GLY A 320 -9.04 2.18 -14.68
CA GLY A 320 -8.08 2.81 -15.57
C GLY A 320 -8.29 2.43 -17.01
N TYR A 321 -7.92 3.35 -17.90
CA TYR A 321 -7.95 3.14 -19.33
C TYR A 321 -6.67 3.65 -19.99
N MET A 322 -5.88 2.73 -20.53
CA MET A 322 -4.67 3.04 -21.25
C MET A 322 -4.94 3.17 -22.74
N LEU A 323 -4.50 4.26 -23.34
CA LEU A 323 -4.69 4.55 -24.74
C LEU A 323 -3.94 3.56 -25.66
N PRO A 324 -4.49 3.22 -26.84
CA PRO A 324 -3.91 2.17 -27.69
C PRO A 324 -2.58 2.53 -28.36
N LYS A 325 -2.31 3.81 -28.52
CA LYS A 325 -1.13 4.30 -29.29
C LYS A 325 -0.21 5.21 -28.48
N LEU A 326 -0.61 5.55 -27.27
CA LEU A 326 0.16 6.41 -26.37
C LEU A 326 0.38 5.68 -25.05
N PRO A 327 1.55 5.80 -24.45
CA PRO A 327 1.82 5.23 -23.15
C PRO A 327 1.18 6.07 -22.02
N LEU A 328 -0.10 6.40 -22.19
CA LEU A 328 -0.89 7.25 -21.32
C LEU A 328 -2.12 6.48 -20.82
N GLN A 329 -2.25 6.38 -19.51
CA GLN A 329 -3.38 5.74 -18.83
C GLN A 329 -4.09 6.77 -17.95
N PHE A 330 -5.37 6.97 -18.17
CA PHE A 330 -6.23 7.70 -17.25
C PHE A 330 -6.76 6.75 -16.18
N PHE A 331 -6.96 7.26 -14.98
CA PHE A 331 -7.51 6.49 -13.88
C PHE A 331 -8.45 7.32 -13.02
N VAL A 332 -9.33 6.61 -12.31
CA VAL A 332 -10.18 7.14 -11.25
C VAL A 332 -10.11 6.22 -10.03
N ARG A 333 -10.34 6.79 -8.85
CA ARG A 333 -10.47 6.06 -7.59
C ARG A 333 -11.66 6.57 -6.80
N TYR A 334 -12.25 5.69 -6.01
CA TYR A 334 -13.24 5.98 -4.99
C TYR A 334 -13.01 5.02 -3.82
N GLU A 335 -12.93 5.57 -2.61
CA GLU A 335 -12.78 4.82 -1.37
C GLU A 335 -13.73 5.38 -0.33
N ASN A 336 -14.38 4.50 0.42
CA ASN A 336 -15.18 4.87 1.58
C ASN A 336 -14.86 3.94 2.73
N TRP A 337 -14.54 4.52 3.88
CA TRP A 337 -14.06 3.82 5.06
C TRP A 337 -14.73 4.38 6.30
N ALA A 338 -15.38 3.49 7.07
CA ALA A 338 -15.89 3.76 8.40
C ALA A 338 -14.84 3.33 9.44
N PHE A 339 -14.53 4.22 10.36
CA PHE A 339 -13.60 3.98 11.46
C PHE A 339 -14.37 3.88 12.76
N ALA A 340 -13.90 2.98 13.63
CA ALA A 340 -14.54 2.68 14.87
C ALA A 340 -14.86 3.92 15.68
N ASN A 341 -16.04 3.86 16.26
CA ASN A 341 -16.46 4.76 17.28
C ASN A 341 -15.62 4.56 18.54
N LEU A 342 -14.91 5.57 18.95
CA LEU A 342 -14.07 5.58 20.14
C LEU A 342 -14.92 5.55 21.43
N GLY A 343 -15.46 4.37 21.79
CA GLY A 343 -16.32 4.21 22.95
C GLY A 343 -17.58 5.06 22.88
N GLY A 344 -18.17 5.20 21.69
CA GLY A 344 -19.29 6.08 21.42
C GLY A 344 -18.92 7.56 21.24
N ILE A 345 -17.63 7.91 21.24
CA ILE A 345 -17.17 9.31 21.20
C ILE A 345 -16.79 9.75 19.79
N ILE A 346 -16.19 8.87 18.99
CA ILE A 346 -15.79 9.17 17.62
C ILE A 346 -16.34 8.11 16.68
N ASP A 347 -17.20 8.53 15.77
CA ASP A 347 -17.69 7.77 14.64
C ASP A 347 -17.35 8.57 13.41
N GLN A 348 -16.47 8.06 12.57
CA GLN A 348 -15.90 8.83 11.47
C GLN A 348 -15.88 8.02 10.19
N ASP A 349 -16.56 8.55 9.18
CA ASP A 349 -16.44 8.08 7.81
C ASP A 349 -15.48 8.96 7.02
N VAL A 350 -14.65 8.32 6.23
CA VAL A 350 -13.73 8.99 5.30
C VAL A 350 -14.04 8.55 3.88
N THR A 351 -14.35 9.51 3.03
CA THR A 351 -14.49 9.29 1.59
C THR A 351 -13.32 9.93 0.86
N TRP A 352 -12.59 9.13 0.08
CA TRP A 352 -11.48 9.60 -0.74
C TRP A 352 -11.72 9.25 -2.20
N TYR A 353 -11.87 10.26 -3.05
CA TYR A 353 -12.10 10.06 -4.47
C TYR A 353 -11.28 11.03 -5.32
N GLY A 354 -10.96 10.59 -6.51
CA GLY A 354 -10.16 11.39 -7.42
C GLY A 354 -9.88 10.71 -8.73
N GLY A 355 -9.05 11.35 -9.53
CA GLY A 355 -8.62 10.82 -10.79
C GLY A 355 -7.34 11.47 -11.26
N GLY A 356 -6.73 10.85 -12.26
CA GLY A 356 -5.45 11.29 -12.75
C GLY A 356 -5.01 10.59 -14.02
N ALA A 357 -3.71 10.71 -14.29
CA ALA A 357 -3.08 10.09 -15.44
C ALA A 357 -1.68 9.60 -15.12
N ASN A 358 -1.33 8.45 -15.66
CA ASN A 358 0.01 7.89 -15.71
C ASN A 358 0.56 8.03 -17.11
N TYR A 359 1.72 8.66 -17.26
CA TYR A 359 2.48 8.69 -18.49
C TYR A 359 3.72 7.79 -18.35
N TYR A 360 3.72 6.67 -19.07
CA TYR A 360 4.76 5.64 -18.98
C TYR A 360 5.87 5.91 -19.99
N ILE A 361 6.90 6.65 -19.60
CA ILE A 361 8.05 6.96 -20.46
C ILE A 361 8.84 5.67 -20.78
N ARG A 362 8.98 4.79 -19.77
CA ARG A 362 9.59 3.45 -19.89
C ARG A 362 8.88 2.44 -19.01
N GLY A 363 7.61 2.16 -19.31
CA GLY A 363 6.80 1.29 -18.48
C GLY A 363 6.76 1.79 -17.03
N GLN A 364 6.84 0.88 -16.07
CA GLN A 364 6.87 1.23 -14.64
C GLN A 364 8.24 1.76 -14.16
N ASN A 365 9.29 1.63 -14.97
CA ASN A 365 10.65 2.03 -14.58
C ASN A 365 10.86 3.54 -14.62
N LEU A 366 10.22 4.23 -15.56
CA LEU A 366 10.22 5.69 -15.62
C LEU A 366 8.81 6.16 -15.95
N LYS A 367 8.15 6.76 -14.99
CA LYS A 367 6.74 7.12 -15.06
C LYS A 367 6.50 8.50 -14.43
N LEU A 368 5.66 9.27 -15.07
CA LEU A 368 5.09 10.49 -14.51
C LEU A 368 3.62 10.24 -14.19
N THR A 369 3.20 10.57 -12.96
CA THR A 369 1.81 10.42 -12.51
C THR A 369 1.30 11.76 -12.03
N PHE A 370 0.07 12.11 -12.40
CA PHE A 370 -0.68 13.22 -11.85
C PHE A 370 -1.99 12.70 -11.25
N GLU A 371 -2.33 13.12 -10.04
CA GLU A 371 -3.62 12.83 -9.41
C GLU A 371 -4.18 14.10 -8.77
N ALA A 372 -5.48 14.34 -8.96
CA ALA A 372 -6.27 15.29 -8.21
C ALA A 372 -7.32 14.51 -7.43
N SER A 373 -7.36 14.69 -6.12
CA SER A 373 -8.27 13.95 -5.25
C SER A 373 -8.88 14.84 -4.18
N ARG A 374 -10.08 14.46 -3.71
CA ARG A 374 -10.75 15.07 -2.56
C ARG A 374 -10.91 14.04 -1.47
N THR A 375 -10.63 14.47 -0.25
CA THR A 375 -10.91 13.74 0.98
C THR A 375 -12.01 14.47 1.74
N SER A 376 -13.07 13.76 2.06
CA SER A 376 -14.18 14.26 2.86
C SER A 376 -14.32 13.42 4.12
N PHE A 377 -14.59 14.09 5.24
CA PHE A 377 -14.80 13.49 6.54
C PHE A 377 -16.25 13.70 6.94
N ASP A 378 -16.99 12.62 7.13
CA ASP A 378 -18.28 12.66 7.82
C ASP A 378 -18.03 12.42 9.31
N LYS A 379 -18.38 13.40 10.12
CA LYS A 379 -18.06 13.42 11.54
C LYS A 379 -19.30 13.04 12.34
N GLY A 380 -19.18 12.01 13.15
CA GLY A 380 -20.19 11.72 14.14
C GLY A 380 -20.37 12.89 15.16
N THR A 381 -21.49 12.90 15.84
CA THR A 381 -21.80 13.91 16.85
C THR A 381 -20.91 13.78 18.08
N GLY A 382 -20.30 14.86 18.53
CA GLY A 382 -19.51 14.91 19.77
C GLY A 382 -18.03 14.58 19.65
N THR A 383 -17.45 14.82 18.49
CA THR A 383 -16.05 14.47 18.20
C THR A 383 -15.06 15.55 18.64
N SER A 384 -13.91 15.13 19.15
CA SER A 384 -12.73 15.99 19.33
C SER A 384 -12.02 16.33 18.00
N LEU A 385 -12.56 15.91 16.86
CA LEU A 385 -12.05 16.16 15.51
C LEU A 385 -12.56 17.47 14.90
N ASP A 386 -12.95 18.44 15.71
CA ASP A 386 -13.48 19.74 15.27
C ASP A 386 -12.56 20.51 14.32
N GLY A 387 -11.29 20.14 14.22
CA GLY A 387 -10.32 20.72 13.29
C GLY A 387 -10.15 19.97 11.97
N THR A 388 -10.75 18.80 11.79
CA THR A 388 -10.60 18.03 10.53
C THR A 388 -11.54 18.58 9.48
N LYS A 389 -11.00 19.11 8.40
CA LYS A 389 -11.75 19.69 7.28
C LYS A 389 -11.55 18.86 6.04
N ASP A 390 -12.58 18.83 5.19
CA ASP A 390 -12.44 18.32 3.82
C ASP A 390 -11.34 19.09 3.09
N PHE A 391 -10.59 18.39 2.25
CA PHE A 391 -9.55 19.02 1.46
C PHE A 391 -9.37 18.39 0.08
N VAL A 392 -8.76 19.16 -0.81
CA VAL A 392 -8.36 18.74 -2.14
C VAL A 392 -6.84 18.64 -2.19
N THR A 393 -6.34 17.55 -2.75
CA THR A 393 -4.91 17.34 -2.95
C THR A 393 -4.60 17.18 -4.43
N TYR A 394 -3.55 17.84 -4.88
CA TYR A 394 -2.96 17.68 -6.20
C TYR A 394 -1.55 17.12 -6.03
N VAL A 395 -1.25 16.02 -6.70
CA VAL A 395 0.07 15.41 -6.65
C VAL A 395 0.60 15.18 -8.05
N THR A 396 1.84 15.61 -8.27
CA THR A 396 2.62 15.21 -9.45
C THR A 396 3.80 14.37 -8.97
N GLN A 397 3.95 13.16 -9.50
CA GLN A 397 4.99 12.23 -9.09
C GLN A 397 5.86 11.80 -10.26
N LEU A 398 7.17 11.90 -10.08
CA LEU A 398 8.16 11.25 -10.93
C LEU A 398 8.60 9.95 -10.26
N GLN A 399 8.46 8.83 -10.96
CA GLN A 399 8.97 7.52 -10.53
C GLN A 399 10.16 7.11 -11.37
N VAL A 400 11.22 6.64 -10.71
CA VAL A 400 12.40 6.03 -11.30
C VAL A 400 12.68 4.71 -10.61
N VAL A 401 12.78 3.61 -11.39
CA VAL A 401 13.11 2.27 -10.90
C VAL A 401 14.16 1.66 -11.82
N PHE A 402 15.24 1.16 -11.27
CA PHE A 402 16.29 0.44 -12.02
C PHE A 402 17.00 -0.57 -11.13
#